data_b637110af95de3f338550d05e85f257d
#
_entry.id   b637110af95de3f338550d05e85f257d
#
_cell.length_a   1.000
_cell.length_b   1.000
_cell.length_c   1.000
_cell.angle_alpha   90.00
_cell.angle_beta   90.00
_cell.angle_gamma   90.00
#
_symmetry.space_group_name_H-M   'P 1'
#
loop_
_entity.id
_entity.type
_entity.pdbx_description
1 polymer ?
#
loop_
_entity_poly.entity_id
_entity_poly.type
_entity_poly.pdbx_seq_one_letter_code
_entity_poly.pdbx_strand_id
1 'polypeptide(L)'
;MILGKITACSVCIASNDKNKTFMGEKLARDCLPSLPNLGLPEEATKRIKMIDVIWIRLKAPICAFEVEATTLIYSGLLRLSDLMTSIPSINMQLFIVAPAEKQQKVMQELSRPTFKHIGLSEYCRFISIEELESLLSKVEGLSGHVSASILDTISIALENDFQSGME
;
A
#
# COMPACT_ATOMS: atom_id res chain seq x y z
N MET A 1 -8.11 -3.27 -5.44
CA MET A 1 -9.21 -2.41 -5.92
C MET A 1 -10.55 -2.80 -5.30
N ILE A 2 -11.02 -4.04 -5.47
CA ILE A 2 -12.32 -4.50 -4.96
C ILE A 2 -12.42 -4.31 -3.44
N LEU A 3 -11.41 -4.74 -2.68
CA LEU A 3 -11.37 -4.59 -1.23
C LEU A 3 -11.45 -3.12 -0.78
N GLY A 4 -10.85 -2.18 -1.53
CA GLY A 4 -10.98 -0.74 -1.23
C GLY A 4 -12.42 -0.26 -1.29
N LYS A 5 -13.22 -0.74 -2.25
CA LYS A 5 -14.65 -0.43 -2.32
C LYS A 5 -15.45 -1.06 -1.17
N ILE A 6 -15.15 -2.33 -0.85
CA ILE A 6 -15.79 -3.03 0.29
C ILE A 6 -15.57 -2.24 1.58
N THR A 7 -14.41 -1.61 1.74
CA THR A 7 -14.05 -0.78 2.90
C THR A 7 -14.50 0.68 2.78
N ALA A 8 -15.40 1.00 1.84
CA ALA A 8 -15.91 2.35 1.56
C ALA A 8 -14.81 3.38 1.23
N CYS A 9 -13.74 2.94 0.57
CA CYS A 9 -12.69 3.81 0.07
C CYS A 9 -12.85 4.06 -1.43
N SER A 10 -12.59 5.29 -1.86
CA SER A 10 -12.30 5.58 -3.26
C SER A 10 -10.90 5.09 -3.59
N VAL A 11 -10.70 4.52 -4.76
CA VAL A 11 -9.43 3.91 -5.16
C VAL A 11 -8.81 4.73 -6.28
N CYS A 12 -7.54 5.09 -6.13
CA CYS A 12 -6.66 5.57 -7.20
C CYS A 12 -5.68 4.47 -7.57
N ILE A 13 -5.39 4.33 -8.87
CA ILE A 13 -4.33 3.45 -9.38
C ILE A 13 -3.28 4.25 -10.15
N ALA A 14 -2.08 3.69 -10.26
CA ALA A 14 -0.98 4.29 -10.99
C ALA A 14 -1.40 4.70 -12.41
N SER A 15 -0.86 5.83 -12.89
CA SER A 15 -1.26 6.43 -14.17
C SER A 15 -1.00 5.48 -15.35
N ASN A 16 0.07 4.70 -15.31
CA ASN A 16 0.44 3.71 -16.33
C ASN A 16 -0.41 2.45 -16.30
N ASP A 17 -1.16 2.19 -15.22
CA ASP A 17 -2.00 0.99 -15.10
C ASP A 17 -3.45 1.22 -15.52
N LYS A 18 -3.86 2.47 -15.72
CA LYS A 18 -5.25 2.83 -16.05
C LYS A 18 -5.79 2.17 -17.32
N ASN A 19 -4.92 1.92 -18.29
CA ASN A 19 -5.28 1.29 -19.56
C ASN A 19 -5.11 -0.22 -19.57
N LYS A 20 -4.53 -0.80 -18.51
CA LYS A 20 -4.43 -2.26 -18.36
C LYS A 20 -5.81 -2.87 -18.15
N THR A 21 -5.98 -4.10 -18.60
CA THR A 21 -7.22 -4.86 -18.47
C THR A 21 -7.00 -6.12 -17.66
N PHE A 22 -8.02 -6.49 -16.91
CA PHE A 22 -8.11 -7.77 -16.23
C PHE A 22 -9.50 -8.37 -16.47
N MET A 23 -9.58 -9.61 -16.94
CA MET A 23 -10.83 -10.28 -17.31
C MET A 23 -11.69 -9.50 -18.32
N GLY A 24 -11.03 -8.81 -19.27
CA GLY A 24 -11.71 -8.01 -20.30
C GLY A 24 -12.16 -6.61 -19.86
N GLU A 25 -11.99 -6.24 -18.59
CA GLU A 25 -12.36 -4.96 -18.05
C GLU A 25 -11.15 -4.08 -17.74
N LYS A 26 -11.25 -2.76 -17.98
CA LYS A 26 -10.17 -1.83 -17.62
C LYS A 26 -10.02 -1.74 -16.10
N LEU A 27 -8.79 -1.79 -15.60
CA LEU A 27 -8.51 -1.62 -14.17
C LEU A 27 -9.03 -0.29 -13.63
N ALA A 28 -9.02 0.76 -14.43
CA ALA A 28 -9.51 2.10 -14.04
C ALA A 28 -11.04 2.23 -13.98
N ARG A 29 -11.81 1.23 -14.44
CA ARG A 29 -13.28 1.32 -14.56
C ARG A 29 -13.96 1.85 -13.30
N ASP A 30 -13.48 1.38 -12.18
CA ASP A 30 -14.08 1.64 -10.86
C ASP A 30 -13.17 2.46 -9.94
N CYS A 31 -12.19 3.15 -10.52
CA CYS A 31 -11.23 3.97 -9.79
C CYS A 31 -11.49 5.46 -10.02
N LEU A 32 -10.96 6.28 -9.14
CA LEU A 32 -10.96 7.72 -9.37
C LEU A 32 -10.21 8.06 -10.67
N PRO A 33 -10.71 9.02 -11.45
CA PRO A 33 -10.06 9.43 -12.71
C PRO A 33 -8.67 10.02 -12.50
N SER A 34 -8.43 10.62 -11.32
CA SER A 34 -7.14 11.18 -10.92
C SER A 34 -6.99 11.20 -9.41
N LEU A 35 -5.75 11.30 -8.95
CA LEU A 35 -5.44 11.57 -7.54
C LEU A 35 -6.05 12.93 -7.16
N PRO A 36 -6.81 13.04 -6.06
CA PRO A 36 -7.29 14.33 -5.55
C PRO A 36 -6.12 15.29 -5.28
N ASN A 37 -6.42 16.58 -5.28
CA ASN A 37 -5.41 17.57 -4.88
C ASN A 37 -5.11 17.40 -3.38
N LEU A 38 -3.90 16.98 -3.07
CA LEU A 38 -3.39 16.75 -1.70
C LEU A 38 -2.66 17.98 -1.14
N GLY A 39 -2.64 19.11 -1.86
CA GLY A 39 -1.89 20.31 -1.45
C GLY A 39 -0.38 20.17 -1.55
N LEU A 40 0.11 19.19 -2.33
CA LEU A 40 1.54 18.88 -2.45
C LEU A 40 2.18 19.60 -3.66
N PRO A 41 3.51 19.83 -3.60
CA PRO A 41 4.28 20.26 -4.76
C PRO A 41 4.06 19.33 -5.96
N GLU A 42 4.18 19.90 -7.17
CA GLU A 42 3.95 19.13 -8.41
C GLU A 42 4.85 17.91 -8.53
N GLU A 43 6.12 18.05 -8.16
CA GLU A 43 7.10 16.94 -8.22
C GLU A 43 6.74 15.79 -7.26
N ALA A 44 6.29 16.09 -6.04
CA ALA A 44 5.79 15.09 -5.10
C ALA A 44 4.54 14.40 -5.65
N THR A 45 3.61 15.19 -6.20
CA THR A 45 2.38 14.67 -6.82
C THR A 45 2.68 13.74 -7.99
N LYS A 46 3.68 14.05 -8.82
CA LYS A 46 4.11 13.17 -9.94
C LYS A 46 4.59 11.80 -9.43
N ARG A 47 5.38 11.77 -8.34
CA ARG A 47 5.87 10.51 -7.75
C ARG A 47 4.73 9.69 -7.15
N ILE A 48 3.85 10.33 -6.39
CA ILE A 48 2.71 9.65 -5.75
C ILE A 48 1.76 9.03 -6.77
N LYS A 49 1.57 9.66 -7.94
CA LYS A 49 0.78 9.10 -9.05
C LYS A 49 1.34 7.80 -9.65
N MET A 50 2.56 7.43 -9.30
CA MET A 50 3.21 6.18 -9.72
C MET A 50 3.00 5.03 -8.73
N ILE A 51 2.44 5.29 -7.56
CA ILE A 51 2.09 4.24 -6.59
C ILE A 51 0.96 3.39 -7.15
N ASP A 52 1.12 2.08 -7.07
CA ASP A 52 0.22 1.13 -7.73
C ASP A 52 -1.23 1.32 -7.32
N VAL A 53 -1.50 1.41 -6.01
CA VAL A 53 -2.86 1.62 -5.48
C VAL A 53 -2.85 2.54 -4.27
N ILE A 54 -3.75 3.52 -4.25
CA ILE A 54 -3.98 4.40 -3.09
C ILE A 54 -5.45 4.37 -2.73
N TRP A 55 -5.75 4.13 -1.47
CA TRP A 55 -7.12 4.24 -0.94
C TRP A 55 -7.33 5.63 -0.34
N ILE A 56 -8.42 6.26 -0.75
CA ILE A 56 -8.80 7.63 -0.37
C ILE A 56 -10.12 7.59 0.40
N ARG A 57 -10.16 8.24 1.55
CA ARG A 57 -11.39 8.46 2.32
C ARG A 57 -11.47 9.93 2.72
N LEU A 58 -12.66 10.56 2.51
CA LEU A 58 -12.88 11.98 2.81
C LEU A 58 -11.78 12.90 2.22
N LYS A 59 -11.36 12.63 0.99
CA LYS A 59 -10.28 13.33 0.26
C LYS A 59 -8.87 13.16 0.84
N ALA A 60 -8.68 12.37 1.89
CA ALA A 60 -7.37 12.04 2.44
C ALA A 60 -6.94 10.63 2.04
N PRO A 61 -5.68 10.39 1.66
CA PRO A 61 -5.15 9.05 1.47
C PRO A 61 -5.01 8.38 2.85
N ILE A 62 -5.47 7.12 2.94
CA ILE A 62 -5.42 6.34 4.18
C ILE A 62 -4.59 5.07 4.07
N CYS A 63 -4.44 4.53 2.86
CA CYS A 63 -3.57 3.39 2.57
C CYS A 63 -2.88 3.58 1.23
N ALA A 64 -1.64 3.14 1.11
CA ALA A 64 -0.91 3.03 -0.15
C ALA A 64 -0.30 1.64 -0.29
N PHE A 65 -0.35 1.09 -1.50
CA PHE A 65 0.09 -0.26 -1.80
C PHE A 65 1.01 -0.26 -3.00
N GLU A 66 2.12 -0.98 -2.89
CA GLU A 66 2.97 -1.38 -4.00
C GLU A 66 2.84 -2.88 -4.20
N VAL A 67 2.52 -3.32 -5.41
CA VAL A 67 2.26 -4.72 -5.76
C VAL A 67 3.46 -5.29 -6.51
N GLU A 68 4.24 -6.11 -5.84
CA GLU A 68 5.53 -6.59 -6.34
C GLU A 68 5.51 -8.09 -6.66
N ALA A 69 4.87 -8.43 -7.77
CA ALA A 69 4.80 -9.82 -8.24
C ALA A 69 6.15 -10.37 -8.73
N THR A 70 7.10 -9.51 -9.11
CA THR A 70 8.40 -9.90 -9.67
C THR A 70 9.58 -9.60 -8.74
N THR A 71 10.56 -8.81 -9.13
CA THR A 71 11.84 -8.67 -8.42
C THR A 71 12.12 -7.27 -7.88
N LEU A 72 11.21 -6.33 -8.05
CA LEU A 72 11.45 -4.90 -7.82
C LEU A 72 11.01 -4.37 -6.44
N ILE A 73 11.02 -5.20 -5.39
CA ILE A 73 10.64 -4.83 -4.02
C ILE A 73 11.30 -3.50 -3.59
N TYR A 74 12.57 -3.33 -3.89
CA TYR A 74 13.31 -2.11 -3.55
C TYR A 74 12.70 -0.86 -4.20
N SER A 75 12.25 -0.95 -5.46
CA SER A 75 11.61 0.18 -6.16
C SER A 75 10.28 0.57 -5.53
N GLY A 76 9.47 -0.42 -5.11
CA GLY A 76 8.22 -0.18 -4.39
C GLY A 76 8.47 0.52 -3.06
N LEU A 77 9.46 0.04 -2.28
CA LEU A 77 9.85 0.68 -1.02
C LEU A 77 10.35 2.11 -1.21
N LEU A 78 11.09 2.40 -2.28
CA LEU A 78 11.50 3.78 -2.60
C LEU A 78 10.30 4.68 -2.89
N ARG A 79 9.31 4.21 -3.67
CA ARG A 79 8.09 5.00 -3.94
C ARG A 79 7.28 5.26 -2.67
N LEU A 80 7.15 4.27 -1.78
CA LEU A 80 6.49 4.46 -0.49
C LEU A 80 7.28 5.41 0.42
N SER A 81 8.62 5.37 0.39
CA SER A 81 9.45 6.30 1.16
C SER A 81 9.32 7.73 0.64
N ASP A 82 9.29 7.92 -0.68
CA ASP A 82 9.04 9.23 -1.31
C ASP A 82 7.66 9.79 -0.91
N LEU A 83 6.63 8.93 -0.86
CA LEU A 83 5.30 9.32 -0.39
C LEU A 83 5.35 9.78 1.07
N MET A 84 5.91 8.96 1.96
CA MET A 84 5.98 9.26 3.39
C MET A 84 6.75 10.55 3.67
N THR A 85 7.90 10.74 3.03
CA THR A 85 8.72 11.94 3.22
C THR A 85 8.11 13.20 2.61
N SER A 86 7.29 13.05 1.56
CA SER A 86 6.58 14.17 0.93
C SER A 86 5.38 14.66 1.75
N ILE A 87 4.84 13.83 2.64
CA ILE A 87 3.65 14.13 3.46
C ILE A 87 3.91 13.71 4.92
N PRO A 88 4.80 14.40 5.65
CA PRO A 88 5.23 13.96 6.99
C PRO A 88 4.12 13.87 8.03
N SER A 89 3.03 14.62 7.85
CA SER A 89 1.90 14.68 8.81
C SER A 89 0.78 13.67 8.47
N ILE A 90 0.97 12.82 7.48
CA ILE A 90 -0.11 11.93 7.03
C ILE A 90 -0.13 10.66 7.88
N ASN A 91 -1.30 10.38 8.44
CA ASN A 91 -1.55 9.10 9.10
C ASN A 91 -2.07 8.09 8.07
N MET A 92 -1.15 7.45 7.35
CA MET A 92 -1.45 6.52 6.27
C MET A 92 -0.70 5.21 6.48
N GLN A 93 -1.40 4.09 6.27
CA GLN A 93 -0.77 2.77 6.26
C GLN A 93 -0.13 2.48 4.91
N LEU A 94 1.08 1.95 4.93
CA LEU A 94 1.87 1.61 3.74
C LEU A 94 2.01 0.09 3.64
N PHE A 95 1.84 -0.45 2.44
CA PHE A 95 1.88 -1.90 2.24
C PHE A 95 2.72 -2.27 1.02
N ILE A 96 3.56 -3.30 1.19
CA ILE A 96 4.10 -4.09 0.09
C ILE A 96 3.23 -5.35 -0.03
N VAL A 97 2.64 -5.55 -1.20
CA VAL A 97 1.85 -6.74 -1.53
C VAL A 97 2.67 -7.61 -2.49
N ALA A 98 2.99 -8.82 -2.08
CA ALA A 98 3.77 -9.74 -2.92
C ALA A 98 3.39 -11.20 -2.58
N PRO A 99 3.78 -12.20 -3.41
CA PRO A 99 3.61 -13.61 -3.06
C PRO A 99 4.21 -13.95 -1.69
N ALA A 100 3.59 -14.87 -0.94
CA ALA A 100 4.00 -15.23 0.43
C ALA A 100 5.48 -15.64 0.51
N GLU A 101 5.99 -16.32 -0.51
CA GLU A 101 7.40 -16.72 -0.63
C GLU A 101 8.40 -15.55 -0.61
N LYS A 102 7.94 -14.33 -0.88
CA LYS A 102 8.77 -13.12 -0.87
C LYS A 102 8.79 -12.40 0.47
N GLN A 103 8.03 -12.84 1.46
CA GLN A 103 7.96 -12.20 2.77
C GLN A 103 9.35 -11.94 3.36
N GLN A 104 10.18 -12.95 3.43
CA GLN A 104 11.53 -12.82 4.01
C GLN A 104 12.36 -11.77 3.27
N LYS A 105 12.28 -11.74 1.94
CA LYS A 105 12.99 -10.75 1.13
C LYS A 105 12.47 -9.33 1.37
N VAL A 106 11.14 -9.15 1.49
CA VAL A 106 10.55 -7.84 1.81
C VAL A 106 11.03 -7.35 3.17
N MET A 107 11.01 -8.21 4.20
CA MET A 107 11.49 -7.88 5.53
C MET A 107 12.98 -7.53 5.53
N GLN A 108 13.80 -8.26 4.78
CA GLN A 108 15.22 -7.98 4.62
C GLN A 108 15.46 -6.62 3.95
N GLU A 109 14.71 -6.28 2.89
CA GLU A 109 14.83 -4.97 2.24
C GLU A 109 14.38 -3.83 3.17
N LEU A 110 13.25 -3.98 3.87
CA LEU A 110 12.76 -3.00 4.86
C LEU A 110 13.75 -2.77 6.00
N SER A 111 14.51 -3.79 6.39
CA SER A 111 15.50 -3.71 7.46
C SER A 111 16.77 -2.94 7.09
N ARG A 112 16.93 -2.52 5.83
CA ARG A 112 18.10 -1.74 5.40
C ARG A 112 18.20 -0.42 6.17
N PRO A 113 19.43 0.02 6.51
CA PRO A 113 19.65 1.26 7.25
C PRO A 113 18.94 2.47 6.65
N THR A 114 18.91 2.57 5.32
CA THR A 114 18.22 3.66 4.61
C THR A 114 16.74 3.77 5.00
N PHE A 115 16.01 2.65 4.99
CA PHE A 115 14.58 2.64 5.30
C PHE A 115 14.30 2.75 6.81
N LYS A 116 15.17 2.16 7.64
CA LYS A 116 15.10 2.33 9.11
C LYS A 116 15.34 3.78 9.50
N HIS A 117 16.34 4.45 8.91
CA HIS A 117 16.68 5.83 9.25
C HIS A 117 15.55 6.83 8.97
N ILE A 118 14.79 6.64 7.90
CA ILE A 118 13.63 7.47 7.57
C ILE A 118 12.33 7.01 8.25
N GLY A 119 12.35 5.95 9.05
CA GLY A 119 11.19 5.40 9.76
C GLY A 119 10.23 4.58 8.89
N LEU A 120 10.55 4.29 7.61
CA LEU A 120 9.65 3.52 6.74
C LEU A 120 9.30 2.16 7.32
N SER A 121 10.25 1.50 7.98
CA SER A 121 10.06 0.18 8.60
C SER A 121 9.01 0.15 9.72
N GLU A 122 8.66 1.29 10.29
CA GLU A 122 7.64 1.41 11.34
C GLU A 122 6.22 1.52 10.75
N TYR A 123 6.09 2.04 9.53
CA TYR A 123 4.81 2.32 8.88
C TYR A 123 4.47 1.36 7.76
N CYS A 124 5.48 0.73 7.14
CA CYS A 124 5.30 -0.18 6.02
C CYS A 124 5.16 -1.63 6.51
N ARG A 125 4.12 -2.32 6.04
CA ARG A 125 3.80 -3.70 6.38
C ARG A 125 3.75 -4.55 5.11
N PHE A 126 3.98 -5.83 5.27
CA PHE A 126 3.84 -6.82 4.21
C PHE A 126 2.44 -7.45 4.25
N ILE A 127 1.86 -7.67 3.07
CA ILE A 127 0.67 -8.50 2.90
C ILE A 127 0.96 -9.50 1.79
N SER A 128 0.71 -10.79 2.02
CA SER A 128 0.80 -11.76 0.95
C SER A 128 -0.41 -11.67 0.00
N ILE A 129 -0.19 -11.96 -1.28
CA ILE A 129 -1.27 -12.00 -2.27
C ILE A 129 -2.32 -13.02 -1.83
N GLU A 130 -1.89 -14.18 -1.34
CA GLU A 130 -2.73 -15.28 -0.90
C GLU A 130 -3.64 -14.89 0.27
N GLU A 131 -3.11 -14.16 1.26
CA GLU A 131 -3.93 -13.66 2.37
C GLU A 131 -4.92 -12.59 1.92
N LEU A 132 -4.51 -11.72 0.97
CA LEU A 132 -5.39 -10.71 0.41
C LEU A 132 -6.56 -11.35 -0.37
N GLU A 133 -6.31 -12.40 -1.15
CA GLU A 133 -7.33 -13.18 -1.85
C GLU A 133 -8.25 -13.92 -0.88
N SER A 134 -7.68 -14.56 0.16
CA SER A 134 -8.45 -15.20 1.23
C SER A 134 -9.34 -14.21 1.96
N LEU A 135 -8.82 -13.03 2.31
CA LEU A 135 -9.61 -11.98 2.95
C LEU A 135 -10.74 -11.52 2.02
N LEU A 136 -10.45 -11.27 0.74
CA LEU A 136 -11.46 -10.82 -0.22
C LEU A 136 -12.63 -11.80 -0.29
N SER A 137 -12.37 -13.11 -0.36
CA SER A 137 -13.41 -14.14 -0.40
C SER A 137 -14.28 -14.17 0.86
N LYS A 138 -13.72 -13.83 2.02
CA LYS A 138 -14.45 -13.79 3.31
C LYS A 138 -15.35 -12.56 3.47
N VAL A 139 -14.95 -11.43 2.85
CA VAL A 139 -15.67 -10.16 3.00
C VAL A 139 -16.51 -9.78 1.77
N GLU A 140 -16.52 -10.63 0.74
CA GLU A 140 -17.36 -10.46 -0.43
C GLU A 140 -18.84 -10.42 0.01
N GLY A 141 -19.56 -9.37 -0.38
CA GLY A 141 -20.94 -9.12 0.07
C GLY A 141 -21.08 -8.26 1.33
N LEU A 142 -19.99 -7.93 2.05
CA LEU A 142 -20.02 -7.05 3.23
C LEU A 142 -19.73 -5.58 2.89
N SER A 143 -20.01 -5.15 1.65
CA SER A 143 -19.67 -3.81 1.16
C SER A 143 -20.20 -2.70 2.08
N GLY A 144 -19.30 -1.79 2.48
CA GLY A 144 -19.61 -0.66 3.38
C GLY A 144 -19.67 -1.01 4.87
N HIS A 145 -19.58 -2.29 5.25
CA HIS A 145 -19.61 -2.74 6.65
C HIS A 145 -18.24 -3.14 7.20
N VAL A 146 -17.19 -3.06 6.38
CA VAL A 146 -15.82 -3.44 6.73
C VAL A 146 -14.94 -2.20 6.79
N SER A 147 -14.18 -2.04 7.88
CA SER A 147 -13.18 -0.97 8.00
C SER A 147 -11.89 -1.33 7.26
N ALA A 148 -11.14 -0.31 6.80
CA ALA A 148 -9.82 -0.50 6.22
C ALA A 148 -8.82 -1.14 7.21
N SER A 149 -9.05 -1.00 8.54
CA SER A 149 -8.27 -1.67 9.59
C SER A 149 -8.31 -3.20 9.51
N ILE A 150 -9.20 -3.79 8.70
CA ILE A 150 -9.19 -5.24 8.47
C ILE A 150 -7.86 -5.71 7.87
N LEU A 151 -7.12 -4.83 7.19
CA LEU A 151 -5.79 -5.13 6.68
C LEU A 151 -4.79 -5.47 7.79
N ASP A 152 -5.01 -4.97 9.02
CA ASP A 152 -4.15 -5.27 10.16
C ASP A 152 -4.20 -6.76 10.53
N THR A 153 -5.29 -7.45 10.20
CA THR A 153 -5.46 -8.89 10.50
C THR A 153 -4.63 -9.81 9.60
N ILE A 154 -4.20 -9.31 8.45
CA ILE A 154 -3.44 -10.09 7.44
C ILE A 154 -2.08 -9.49 7.14
N SER A 155 -1.72 -8.35 7.72
CA SER A 155 -0.47 -7.68 7.45
C SER A 155 0.58 -7.98 8.52
N ILE A 156 1.84 -8.07 8.08
CA ILE A 156 2.99 -8.38 8.93
C ILE A 156 3.89 -7.15 8.99
N ALA A 157 4.17 -6.67 10.20
CA ALA A 157 5.14 -5.61 10.45
C ALA A 157 6.56 -6.18 10.52
N LEU A 158 7.57 -5.34 10.28
CA LEU A 158 8.95 -5.68 10.63
C LEU A 158 9.04 -5.75 12.17
N GLU A 159 9.47 -6.90 12.69
CA GLU A 159 9.75 -7.01 14.12
C GLU A 159 10.93 -6.08 14.48
N ASN A 160 10.70 -5.15 15.37
CA ASN A 160 11.79 -4.33 15.91
C ASN A 160 12.53 -5.16 16.96
N ASP A 161 13.81 -5.44 16.71
CA ASP A 161 14.73 -6.11 17.66
C ASP A 161 15.03 -5.24 18.91
N PHE A 162 14.04 -4.53 19.45
CA PHE A 162 14.19 -3.63 20.61
C PHE A 162 13.89 -4.30 21.96
N GLN A 163 13.95 -5.64 22.08
CA GLN A 163 13.82 -6.34 23.36
C GLN A 163 14.97 -7.28 23.73
N SER A 164 16.20 -6.97 23.37
CA SER A 164 17.34 -7.72 23.94
C SER A 164 18.52 -6.81 24.27
N GLY A 165 18.36 -5.97 25.29
CA GLY A 165 19.42 -5.07 25.73
C GLY A 165 19.15 -4.36 27.04
N MET A 166 18.42 -5.01 27.96
CA MET A 166 18.33 -4.58 29.37
C MET A 166 18.38 -5.83 30.25
N GLU A 167 19.56 -6.35 30.45
CA GLU A 167 19.98 -7.09 31.66
C GLU A 167 21.29 -6.49 32.15
#